data_147c2944227f1cc550fa4248904f11bc
#
_entry.id   147c2944227f1cc550fa4248904f11bc
#
_cell.length_a   1.000
_cell.length_b   1.000
_cell.length_c   1.000
_cell.angle_alpha   90.00
_cell.angle_beta   90.00
_cell.angle_gamma   90.00
#
_symmetry.space_group_name_H-M   'P 1'
#
loop_
_entity.id
_entity.type
_entity.pdbx_description
1 polymer ?
#
loop_
_entity_poly.entity_id
_entity_poly.type
_entity_poly.pdbx_seq_one_letter_code
_entity_poly.pdbx_strand_id
1 'polypeptide(L)'
;KKKYARGEGNLIKLLAYCGVSAIAWGLFFGSCFGNIFPLKAVIDPLKDVMPLMGLALLFGIIHIYVGMFMKLIQLIKEKKVLDAIFDVVLWYLLLTGVFLLVIPIVAGDIGIWSEIGKYLAIVGAIGLVLTGGRHEKNIIKKIIKGITGLYDITGYFSDVLSYSRLMALCLSTGVIAQVVNLLAELVGPVPAIFVGIIGHGFNLA
;
A
#
# COMPACT_ATOMS: atom_id res chain seq x y z
N LYS A 1 -18.42 -29.14 9.42
CA LYS A 1 -17.45 -28.87 10.51
C LYS A 1 -15.98 -28.83 10.02
N LYS A 2 -15.47 -29.80 9.20
CA LYS A 2 -14.06 -29.80 8.72
C LYS A 2 -13.68 -28.57 7.87
N LYS A 3 -14.61 -27.96 7.11
CA LYS A 3 -14.35 -26.79 6.26
C LYS A 3 -14.21 -25.50 7.09
N TYR A 4 -14.99 -25.37 8.17
CA TYR A 4 -14.88 -24.26 9.13
C TYR A 4 -13.57 -24.32 9.92
N ALA A 5 -13.20 -25.49 10.46
CA ALA A 5 -11.94 -25.68 11.18
C ALA A 5 -10.69 -25.39 10.31
N ARG A 6 -10.77 -25.61 9.00
CA ARG A 6 -9.68 -25.28 8.06
C ARG A 6 -9.57 -23.78 7.83
N GLY A 7 -10.70 -23.03 7.83
CA GLY A 7 -10.74 -21.57 7.74
C GLY A 7 -10.13 -20.91 8.97
N GLU A 8 -10.51 -21.34 10.16
CA GLU A 8 -9.97 -20.83 11.44
C GLU A 8 -8.46 -21.08 11.56
N GLY A 9 -7.98 -22.28 11.18
CA GLY A 9 -6.55 -22.58 11.16
C GLY A 9 -5.74 -21.71 10.19
N ASN A 10 -6.32 -21.33 9.05
CA ASN A 10 -5.68 -20.42 8.09
C ASN A 10 -5.64 -18.97 8.62
N LEU A 11 -6.69 -18.52 9.31
CA LEU A 11 -6.73 -17.21 9.94
C LEU A 11 -5.65 -17.08 11.03
N ILE A 12 -5.52 -18.09 11.90
CA ILE A 12 -4.50 -18.11 12.95
C ILE A 12 -3.09 -18.07 12.34
N LYS A 13 -2.84 -18.81 11.27
CA LYS A 13 -1.55 -18.78 10.57
C LYS A 13 -1.29 -17.38 9.96
N LEU A 14 -2.30 -16.78 9.34
CA LEU A 14 -2.19 -15.42 8.80
C LEU A 14 -1.81 -14.43 9.90
N LEU A 15 -2.52 -14.45 11.03
CA LEU A 15 -2.23 -13.57 12.18
C LEU A 15 -0.83 -13.82 12.74
N ALA A 16 -0.37 -15.08 12.80
CA ALA A 16 1.00 -15.39 13.23
C ALA A 16 2.04 -14.78 12.28
N TYR A 17 1.86 -14.90 10.96
CA TYR A 17 2.76 -14.27 9.97
C TYR A 17 2.74 -12.75 10.08
N CYS A 18 1.56 -12.14 10.25
CA CYS A 18 1.43 -10.70 10.48
C CYS A 18 2.16 -10.27 11.76
N GLY A 19 2.06 -11.05 12.85
CA GLY A 19 2.76 -10.77 14.10
C GLY A 19 4.29 -10.82 13.94
N VAL A 20 4.81 -11.83 13.28
CA VAL A 20 6.26 -11.93 12.98
C VAL A 20 6.72 -10.76 12.11
N SER A 21 5.95 -10.41 11.08
CA SER A 21 6.24 -9.25 10.23
C SER A 21 6.21 -7.94 11.02
N ALA A 22 5.24 -7.76 11.92
CA ALA A 22 5.14 -6.58 12.76
C ALA A 22 6.36 -6.43 13.69
N ILE A 23 6.85 -7.53 14.28
CA ILE A 23 8.08 -7.53 15.08
C ILE A 23 9.28 -7.12 14.22
N ALA A 24 9.44 -7.69 13.03
CA ALA A 24 10.54 -7.36 12.13
C ALA A 24 10.55 -5.86 11.75
N TRP A 25 9.38 -5.31 11.38
CA TRP A 25 9.25 -3.89 11.05
C TRP A 25 9.40 -2.99 12.28
N GLY A 26 8.94 -3.41 13.47
CA GLY A 26 9.16 -2.69 14.72
C GLY A 26 10.65 -2.53 15.03
N LEU A 27 11.44 -3.59 14.85
CA LEU A 27 12.89 -3.54 14.98
C LEU A 27 13.55 -2.64 13.93
N PHE A 28 13.07 -2.66 12.68
CA PHE A 28 13.57 -1.80 11.61
C PHE A 28 13.32 -0.32 11.89
N PHE A 29 12.17 0.03 12.43
CA PHE A 29 11.83 1.39 12.84
C PHE A 29 12.38 1.78 14.21
N GLY A 30 13.09 0.86 14.88
CA GLY A 30 13.69 1.12 16.19
C GLY A 30 12.70 1.46 17.31
N SER A 31 11.44 1.11 17.13
CA SER A 31 10.37 1.41 18.08
C SER A 31 9.80 0.12 18.68
N CYS A 32 10.21 -0.20 19.91
CA CYS A 32 9.59 -1.22 20.74
C CYS A 32 8.97 -0.52 21.94
N PHE A 33 7.63 -0.46 22.04
CA PHE A 33 6.89 0.24 23.10
C PHE A 33 7.35 1.71 23.30
N GLY A 34 7.55 2.42 22.18
CA GLY A 34 8.14 3.77 22.20
C GLY A 34 9.66 3.73 22.43
N ASN A 35 10.15 4.55 23.36
CA ASN A 35 11.59 4.72 23.64
C ASN A 35 12.12 3.84 24.81
N ILE A 36 11.38 2.80 25.22
CA ILE A 36 11.83 1.93 26.34
C ILE A 36 13.16 1.26 26.00
N PHE A 37 13.33 0.82 24.77
CA PHE A 37 14.59 0.25 24.28
C PHE A 37 15.27 1.24 23.33
N PRO A 38 16.51 1.67 23.60
CA PRO A 38 17.27 2.59 22.75
C PRO A 38 17.82 1.85 21.53
N LEU A 39 16.93 1.44 20.61
CA LEU A 39 17.32 0.82 19.35
C LEU A 39 17.66 1.92 18.34
N LYS A 40 18.71 1.70 17.55
CA LYS A 40 19.01 2.58 16.42
C LYS A 40 17.99 2.35 15.32
N ALA A 41 17.05 3.29 15.15
CA ALA A 41 16.13 3.29 14.03
C ALA A 41 16.87 3.50 12.72
N VAL A 42 16.48 2.77 11.68
CA VAL A 42 16.93 3.06 10.30
C VAL A 42 16.16 4.27 9.75
N ILE A 43 14.87 4.34 10.07
CA ILE A 43 13.99 5.47 9.81
C ILE A 43 13.20 5.71 11.10
N ASP A 44 13.33 6.91 11.69
CA ASP A 44 12.54 7.28 12.86
C ASP A 44 11.15 7.77 12.40
N PRO A 45 10.06 7.02 12.66
CA PRO A 45 8.74 7.38 12.17
C PRO A 45 8.27 8.77 12.62
N LEU A 46 8.76 9.25 13.75
CA LEU A 46 8.34 10.51 14.35
C LEU A 46 9.14 11.71 13.85
N LYS A 47 10.38 11.49 13.42
CA LYS A 47 11.25 12.54 12.87
C LYS A 47 11.20 12.58 11.35
N ASP A 48 11.16 11.39 10.73
CA ASP A 48 11.30 11.22 9.28
C ASP A 48 9.94 10.91 8.62
N VAL A 49 8.93 11.75 8.86
CA VAL A 49 7.56 11.54 8.36
C VAL A 49 7.49 11.48 6.84
N MET A 50 8.27 12.34 6.13
CA MET A 50 8.27 12.36 4.66
C MET A 50 8.84 11.09 4.02
N PRO A 51 10.01 10.58 4.43
CA PRO A 51 10.50 9.28 3.98
C PRO A 51 9.55 8.13 4.31
N LEU A 52 8.91 8.15 5.48
CA LEU A 52 7.94 7.14 5.87
C LEU A 52 6.70 7.16 4.97
N MET A 53 6.21 8.34 4.60
CA MET A 53 5.10 8.49 3.67
C MET A 53 5.48 7.97 2.27
N GLY A 54 6.67 8.29 1.79
CA GLY A 54 7.19 7.75 0.54
C GLY A 54 7.27 6.23 0.54
N LEU A 55 7.74 5.63 1.65
CA LEU A 55 7.79 4.19 1.83
C LEU A 55 6.40 3.56 1.81
N ALA A 56 5.43 4.15 2.49
CA ALA A 56 4.04 3.67 2.51
C ALA A 56 3.42 3.68 1.10
N LEU A 57 3.57 4.78 0.35
CA LEU A 57 3.09 4.88 -1.03
C LEU A 57 3.80 3.88 -1.95
N LEU A 58 5.11 3.67 -1.77
CA LEU A 58 5.87 2.67 -2.51
C LEU A 58 5.32 1.26 -2.30
N PHE A 59 5.01 0.89 -1.06
CA PHE A 59 4.35 -0.39 -0.77
C PHE A 59 2.97 -0.49 -1.41
N GLY A 60 2.20 0.61 -1.46
CA GLY A 60 0.93 0.66 -2.18
C GLY A 60 1.09 0.36 -3.66
N ILE A 61 2.07 0.99 -4.30
CA ILE A 61 2.40 0.75 -5.71
C ILE A 61 2.80 -0.73 -5.92
N ILE A 62 3.73 -1.24 -5.14
CA ILE A 62 4.18 -2.65 -5.23
C ILE A 62 3.00 -3.60 -5.09
N HIS A 63 2.11 -3.35 -4.14
CA HIS A 63 0.92 -4.19 -3.91
C HIS A 63 0.02 -4.26 -5.15
N ILE A 64 -0.28 -3.12 -5.78
CA ILE A 64 -1.08 -3.07 -7.00
C ILE A 64 -0.40 -3.84 -8.13
N TYR A 65 0.90 -3.65 -8.33
CA TYR A 65 1.65 -4.36 -9.36
C TYR A 65 1.64 -5.87 -9.13
N VAL A 66 1.83 -6.32 -7.89
CA VAL A 66 1.73 -7.74 -7.53
C VAL A 66 0.30 -8.27 -7.75
N GLY A 67 -0.73 -7.51 -7.38
CA GLY A 67 -2.13 -7.89 -7.62
C GLY A 67 -2.43 -8.06 -9.11
N MET A 68 -1.98 -7.12 -9.95
CA MET A 68 -2.12 -7.22 -11.41
C MET A 68 -1.31 -8.40 -11.98
N PHE A 69 -0.13 -8.68 -11.45
CA PHE A 69 0.68 -9.84 -11.86
C PHE A 69 -0.04 -11.15 -11.56
N MET A 70 -0.66 -11.27 -10.40
CA MET A 70 -1.47 -12.45 -10.05
C MET A 70 -2.66 -12.61 -11.00
N LYS A 71 -3.35 -11.50 -11.36
CA LYS A 71 -4.43 -11.50 -12.35
C LYS A 71 -3.93 -11.94 -13.73
N LEU A 72 -2.75 -11.49 -14.14
CA LEU A 72 -2.11 -11.89 -15.39
C LEU A 72 -1.88 -13.42 -15.45
N ILE A 73 -1.29 -13.99 -14.37
CA ILE A 73 -1.06 -15.44 -14.25
C ILE A 73 -2.39 -16.21 -14.34
N GLN A 74 -3.43 -15.72 -13.67
CA GLN A 74 -4.73 -16.37 -13.68
C GLN A 74 -5.32 -16.41 -15.09
N LEU A 75 -5.33 -15.28 -15.82
CA LEU A 75 -5.85 -15.21 -17.18
C LEU A 75 -5.08 -16.08 -18.17
N ILE A 76 -3.75 -16.17 -18.01
CA ILE A 76 -2.92 -17.06 -18.82
C ILE A 76 -3.27 -18.53 -18.56
N LYS A 77 -3.46 -18.92 -17.28
CA LYS A 77 -3.89 -20.28 -16.91
C LYS A 77 -5.27 -20.64 -17.44
N GLU A 78 -6.18 -19.65 -17.55
CA GLU A 78 -7.50 -19.80 -18.18
C GLU A 78 -7.44 -19.81 -19.71
N LYS A 79 -6.26 -19.73 -20.32
CA LYS A 79 -6.04 -19.65 -21.77
C LYS A 79 -6.66 -18.41 -22.46
N LYS A 80 -6.93 -17.36 -21.70
CA LYS A 80 -7.47 -16.08 -22.16
C LYS A 80 -6.35 -15.06 -22.38
N VAL A 81 -5.39 -15.39 -23.25
CA VAL A 81 -4.18 -14.58 -23.44
C VAL A 81 -4.49 -13.17 -23.98
N LEU A 82 -5.48 -13.03 -24.85
CA LEU A 82 -5.90 -11.72 -25.36
C LEU A 82 -6.46 -10.83 -24.24
N ASP A 83 -7.24 -11.40 -23.33
CA ASP A 83 -7.77 -10.67 -22.17
C ASP A 83 -6.63 -10.30 -21.21
N ALA A 84 -5.63 -11.16 -21.05
CA ALA A 84 -4.45 -10.86 -20.25
C ALA A 84 -3.67 -9.65 -20.78
N ILE A 85 -3.50 -9.55 -22.11
CA ILE A 85 -2.80 -8.43 -22.74
C ILE A 85 -3.62 -7.15 -22.63
N PHE A 86 -4.89 -7.17 -23.01
CA PHE A 86 -5.70 -5.97 -23.06
C PHE A 86 -6.18 -5.46 -21.69
N ASP A 87 -6.44 -6.37 -20.74
CA ASP A 87 -6.97 -6.00 -19.42
C ASP A 87 -5.90 -5.87 -18.33
N VAL A 88 -4.66 -6.30 -18.59
CA VAL A 88 -3.58 -6.22 -17.61
C VAL A 88 -2.40 -5.44 -18.12
N VAL A 89 -1.85 -5.78 -19.31
CA VAL A 89 -0.63 -5.12 -19.82
C VAL A 89 -0.88 -3.65 -20.13
N LEU A 90 -2.04 -3.29 -20.69
CA LEU A 90 -2.39 -1.88 -20.95
C LEU A 90 -2.52 -1.09 -19.65
N TRP A 91 -3.04 -1.70 -18.58
CA TRP A 91 -3.07 -1.09 -17.25
C TRP A 91 -1.67 -0.90 -16.67
N TYR A 92 -0.76 -1.87 -16.87
CA TYR A 92 0.65 -1.69 -16.49
C TYR A 92 1.28 -0.49 -17.19
N LEU A 93 1.06 -0.34 -18.50
CA LEU A 93 1.57 0.79 -19.27
C LEU A 93 1.02 2.11 -18.76
N LEU A 94 -0.31 2.18 -18.55
CA LEU A 94 -0.96 3.39 -18.07
C LEU A 94 -0.47 3.79 -16.68
N LEU A 95 -0.50 2.87 -15.72
CA LEU A 95 -0.09 3.15 -14.35
C LEU A 95 1.40 3.50 -14.26
N THR A 96 2.27 2.76 -14.98
CA THR A 96 3.69 3.10 -15.04
C THR A 96 3.91 4.49 -15.63
N GLY A 97 3.19 4.84 -16.70
CA GLY A 97 3.25 6.17 -17.29
C GLY A 97 2.82 7.27 -16.32
N VAL A 98 1.70 7.06 -15.61
CA VAL A 98 1.20 8.02 -14.63
C VAL A 98 2.16 8.16 -13.44
N PHE A 99 2.72 7.06 -12.92
CA PHE A 99 3.71 7.14 -11.85
C PHE A 99 4.97 7.89 -12.27
N LEU A 100 5.48 7.65 -13.47
CA LEU A 100 6.62 8.40 -14.02
C LEU A 100 6.31 9.90 -14.20
N LEU A 101 5.05 10.29 -14.41
CA LEU A 101 4.64 11.69 -14.47
C LEU A 101 4.50 12.34 -13.08
N VAL A 102 4.21 11.55 -12.04
CA VAL A 102 4.07 12.05 -10.66
C VAL A 102 5.42 12.19 -9.97
N ILE A 103 6.40 11.34 -10.26
CA ILE A 103 7.73 11.38 -9.64
C ILE A 103 8.41 12.75 -9.74
N PRO A 104 8.42 13.46 -10.89
CA PRO A 104 9.02 14.79 -10.99
C PRO A 104 8.41 15.83 -10.06
N ILE A 105 7.14 15.69 -9.73
CA ILE A 105 6.44 16.62 -8.83
C ILE A 105 6.98 16.50 -7.41
N VAL A 106 7.42 15.29 -7.01
CA VAL A 106 7.87 14.99 -5.64
C VAL A 106 9.40 15.02 -5.51
N ALA A 107 10.11 14.48 -6.49
CA ALA A 107 11.56 14.26 -6.45
C ALA A 107 12.36 15.23 -7.33
N GLY A 108 11.70 16.10 -8.07
CA GLY A 108 12.33 17.00 -9.05
C GLY A 108 12.43 16.37 -10.45
N ASP A 109 12.85 17.18 -11.42
CA ASP A 109 12.86 16.78 -12.83
C ASP A 109 13.80 15.59 -13.08
N ILE A 110 13.23 14.53 -13.64
CA ILE A 110 13.94 13.29 -14.03
C ILE A 110 14.23 13.24 -15.54
N GLY A 111 14.12 14.39 -16.24
CA GLY A 111 14.49 14.53 -17.65
C GLY A 111 13.74 13.59 -18.58
N ILE A 112 14.47 12.73 -19.30
CA ILE A 112 13.94 11.81 -20.32
C ILE A 112 12.83 10.88 -19.76
N TRP A 113 12.86 10.51 -18.50
CA TRP A 113 11.87 9.61 -17.89
C TRP A 113 10.46 10.22 -17.84
N SER A 114 10.36 11.55 -17.71
CA SER A 114 9.08 12.23 -17.73
C SER A 114 8.45 12.20 -19.15
N GLU A 115 9.27 12.34 -20.19
CA GLU A 115 8.82 12.20 -21.57
C GLU A 115 8.34 10.76 -21.88
N ILE A 116 9.11 9.75 -21.46
CA ILE A 116 8.72 8.34 -21.58
C ILE A 116 7.39 8.10 -20.85
N GLY A 117 7.23 8.65 -19.66
CA GLY A 117 5.99 8.56 -18.88
C GLY A 117 4.77 9.07 -19.63
N LYS A 118 4.88 10.23 -20.32
CA LYS A 118 3.80 10.80 -21.14
C LYS A 118 3.38 9.84 -22.26
N TYR A 119 4.34 9.31 -23.01
CA TYR A 119 4.03 8.39 -24.12
C TYR A 119 3.41 7.09 -23.62
N LEU A 120 3.93 6.52 -22.52
CA LEU A 120 3.37 5.31 -21.92
C LEU A 120 1.94 5.53 -21.43
N ALA A 121 1.67 6.66 -20.75
CA ALA A 121 0.34 7.00 -20.28
C ALA A 121 -0.65 7.18 -21.44
N ILE A 122 -0.26 7.88 -22.50
CA ILE A 122 -1.09 8.13 -23.69
C ILE A 122 -1.39 6.81 -24.41
N VAL A 123 -0.38 5.98 -24.67
CA VAL A 123 -0.54 4.68 -25.34
C VAL A 123 -1.43 3.75 -24.50
N GLY A 124 -1.20 3.69 -23.18
CA GLY A 124 -2.02 2.92 -22.26
C GLY A 124 -3.48 3.39 -22.22
N ALA A 125 -3.72 4.70 -22.15
CA ALA A 125 -5.06 5.29 -22.14
C ALA A 125 -5.82 5.01 -23.46
N ILE A 126 -5.19 5.28 -24.60
CA ILE A 126 -5.79 5.01 -25.92
C ILE A 126 -6.08 3.50 -26.07
N GLY A 127 -5.11 2.67 -25.68
CA GLY A 127 -5.27 1.21 -25.71
C GLY A 127 -6.48 0.76 -24.89
N LEU A 128 -6.63 1.24 -23.65
CA LEU A 128 -7.77 0.90 -22.77
C LEU A 128 -9.11 1.39 -23.33
N VAL A 129 -9.18 2.61 -23.88
CA VAL A 129 -10.41 3.13 -24.48
C VAL A 129 -10.83 2.28 -25.67
N LEU A 130 -9.88 1.89 -26.51
CA LEU A 130 -10.17 1.08 -27.71
C LEU A 130 -10.53 -0.38 -27.37
N THR A 131 -9.95 -0.94 -26.32
CA THR A 131 -10.12 -2.36 -25.98
C THR A 131 -11.15 -2.61 -24.90
N GLY A 132 -11.42 -1.64 -24.01
CA GLY A 132 -12.34 -1.77 -22.87
C GLY A 132 -13.78 -2.13 -23.26
N GLY A 133 -14.19 -1.78 -24.48
CA GLY A 133 -15.53 -2.12 -25.01
C GLY A 133 -15.55 -3.26 -26.02
N ARG A 134 -14.51 -4.11 -26.13
CA ARG A 134 -14.39 -5.14 -27.19
C ARG A 134 -15.50 -6.19 -27.19
N HIS A 135 -16.16 -6.42 -26.05
CA HIS A 135 -17.29 -7.37 -25.94
C HIS A 135 -18.63 -6.77 -26.32
N GLU A 136 -18.72 -5.46 -26.59
CA GLU A 136 -19.95 -4.77 -26.98
C GLU A 136 -20.07 -4.66 -28.51
N LYS A 137 -21.27 -4.93 -29.03
CA LYS A 137 -21.58 -4.85 -30.47
C LYS A 137 -21.77 -3.41 -30.96
N ASN A 138 -22.21 -2.49 -30.10
CA ASN A 138 -22.50 -1.10 -30.44
C ASN A 138 -21.28 -0.22 -30.22
N ILE A 139 -20.87 0.56 -31.26
CA ILE A 139 -19.72 1.45 -31.21
C ILE A 139 -19.83 2.49 -30.09
N ILE A 140 -21.03 3.06 -29.89
CA ILE A 140 -21.27 4.06 -28.84
C ILE A 140 -21.06 3.43 -27.45
N LYS A 141 -21.61 2.24 -27.20
CA LYS A 141 -21.41 1.51 -25.93
C LYS A 141 -19.96 1.12 -25.72
N LYS A 142 -19.23 0.80 -26.81
CA LYS A 142 -17.81 0.48 -26.77
C LYS A 142 -16.98 1.65 -26.27
N ILE A 143 -17.23 2.86 -26.79
CA ILE A 143 -16.52 4.09 -26.37
C ILE A 143 -16.88 4.45 -24.92
N ILE A 144 -18.17 4.40 -24.56
CA ILE A 144 -18.61 4.69 -23.20
C ILE A 144 -17.95 3.73 -22.19
N LYS A 145 -17.93 2.42 -22.48
CA LYS A 145 -17.26 1.43 -21.62
C LYS A 145 -15.75 1.66 -21.54
N GLY A 146 -15.12 2.05 -22.64
CA GLY A 146 -13.69 2.40 -22.63
C GLY A 146 -13.38 3.60 -21.74
N ILE A 147 -14.20 4.66 -21.82
CA ILE A 147 -14.05 5.85 -20.96
C ILE A 147 -14.36 5.53 -19.51
N THR A 148 -15.41 4.73 -19.25
CA THR A 148 -15.75 4.28 -17.88
C THR A 148 -14.62 3.41 -17.31
N GLY A 149 -14.01 2.53 -18.14
CA GLY A 149 -12.84 1.76 -17.74
C GLY A 149 -11.64 2.64 -17.37
N LEU A 150 -11.44 3.76 -18.08
CA LEU A 150 -10.38 4.71 -17.73
C LEU A 150 -10.61 5.37 -16.36
N TYR A 151 -11.88 5.54 -15.96
CA TYR A 151 -12.22 6.07 -14.62
C TYR A 151 -11.75 5.14 -13.49
N ASP A 152 -11.57 3.84 -13.74
CA ASP A 152 -11.05 2.89 -12.76
C ASP A 152 -9.61 3.24 -12.27
N ILE A 153 -8.89 4.13 -12.98
CA ILE A 153 -7.61 4.68 -12.53
C ILE A 153 -7.74 5.38 -11.17
N THR A 154 -8.89 6.02 -10.92
CA THR A 154 -9.15 6.66 -9.63
C THR A 154 -9.22 5.65 -8.49
N GLY A 155 -9.70 4.43 -8.77
CA GLY A 155 -9.69 3.32 -7.85
C GLY A 155 -8.25 2.92 -7.47
N TYR A 156 -7.39 2.69 -8.46
CA TYR A 156 -5.99 2.36 -8.21
C TYR A 156 -5.24 3.47 -7.45
N PHE A 157 -5.52 4.73 -7.79
CA PHE A 157 -4.95 5.86 -7.08
C PHE A 157 -5.44 5.92 -5.62
N SER A 158 -6.73 5.68 -5.40
CA SER A 158 -7.32 5.58 -4.06
C SER A 158 -6.70 4.45 -3.24
N ASP A 159 -6.42 3.31 -3.87
CA ASP A 159 -5.78 2.17 -3.22
C ASP A 159 -4.35 2.52 -2.77
N VAL A 160 -3.55 3.20 -3.60
CA VAL A 160 -2.21 3.69 -3.21
C VAL A 160 -2.31 4.69 -2.06
N LEU A 161 -3.22 5.66 -2.14
CA LEU A 161 -3.42 6.65 -1.08
C LEU A 161 -3.90 6.01 0.23
N SER A 162 -4.61 4.89 0.16
CA SER A 162 -5.06 4.13 1.34
C SER A 162 -3.88 3.70 2.23
N TYR A 163 -2.68 3.52 1.68
CA TYR A 163 -1.47 3.22 2.44
C TYR A 163 -1.01 4.39 3.32
N SER A 164 -1.36 5.64 2.98
CA SER A 164 -1.11 6.78 3.86
C SER A 164 -1.88 6.67 5.19
N ARG A 165 -3.02 6.02 5.18
CA ARG A 165 -3.80 5.72 6.40
C ARG A 165 -3.05 4.76 7.33
N LEU A 166 -2.38 3.74 6.77
CA LEU A 166 -1.55 2.82 7.56
C LEU A 166 -0.36 3.57 8.19
N MET A 167 0.25 4.48 7.45
CA MET A 167 1.30 5.36 7.98
C MET A 167 0.77 6.23 9.11
N ALA A 168 -0.40 6.87 8.94
CA ALA A 168 -1.01 7.71 9.98
C ALA A 168 -1.32 6.92 11.26
N LEU A 169 -1.80 5.67 11.13
CA LEU A 169 -2.00 4.78 12.28
C LEU A 169 -0.68 4.42 12.96
N CYS A 170 0.36 4.11 12.20
CA CYS A 170 1.69 3.83 12.74
C CYS A 170 2.25 5.03 13.53
N LEU A 171 2.13 6.25 12.98
CA LEU A 171 2.52 7.48 13.68
C LEU A 171 1.70 7.69 14.95
N SER A 172 0.38 7.53 14.88
CA SER A 172 -0.51 7.72 16.04
C SER A 172 -0.14 6.77 17.17
N THR A 173 0.03 5.47 16.89
CA THR A 173 0.41 4.49 17.92
C THR A 173 1.81 4.76 18.47
N GLY A 174 2.75 5.22 17.64
CA GLY A 174 4.08 5.62 18.08
C GLY A 174 4.08 6.84 19.00
N VAL A 175 3.30 7.86 18.66
CA VAL A 175 3.13 9.07 19.51
C VAL A 175 2.47 8.71 20.85
N ILE A 176 1.40 7.90 20.83
CA ILE A 176 0.73 7.45 22.06
C ILE A 176 1.71 6.69 22.95
N ALA A 177 2.52 5.79 22.40
CA ALA A 177 3.51 5.06 23.15
C ALA A 177 4.56 5.99 23.81
N GLN A 178 5.00 7.04 23.13
CA GLN A 178 5.92 8.03 23.71
C GLN A 178 5.27 8.85 24.81
N VAL A 179 4.02 9.27 24.63
CA VAL A 179 3.28 10.01 25.65
C VAL A 179 3.09 9.16 26.91
N VAL A 180 2.76 7.86 26.76
CA VAL A 180 2.65 6.93 27.89
C VAL A 180 3.97 6.82 28.64
N ASN A 181 5.10 6.71 27.94
CA ASN A 181 6.42 6.64 28.56
C ASN A 181 6.77 7.95 29.29
N LEU A 182 6.48 9.11 28.68
CA LEU A 182 6.70 10.42 29.31
C LEU A 182 5.86 10.56 30.59
N LEU A 183 4.60 10.15 30.56
CA LEU A 183 3.74 10.16 31.77
C LEU A 183 4.27 9.22 32.84
N ALA A 184 4.78 8.04 32.44
CA ALA A 184 5.38 7.11 33.39
C ALA A 184 6.62 7.69 34.08
N GLU A 185 7.47 8.43 33.33
CA GLU A 185 8.63 9.12 33.90
C GLU A 185 8.24 10.21 34.93
N LEU A 186 7.11 10.92 34.71
CA LEU A 186 6.68 12.01 35.56
C LEU A 186 6.08 11.56 36.92
N VAL A 187 5.48 10.37 37.00
CA VAL A 187 4.75 9.91 38.19
C VAL A 187 5.61 9.10 39.17
N GLY A 188 6.86 8.82 38.82
CA GLY A 188 7.78 8.05 39.66
C GLY A 188 7.70 6.52 39.46
N PRO A 189 8.64 5.75 40.04
CA PRO A 189 8.90 4.37 39.61
C PRO A 189 7.75 3.36 39.86
N VAL A 190 7.01 3.53 40.97
CA VAL A 190 5.92 2.58 41.32
C VAL A 190 4.66 2.83 40.48
N PRO A 191 4.11 4.07 40.39
CA PRO A 191 2.98 4.36 39.50
C PRO A 191 3.31 4.20 38.02
N ALA A 192 4.56 4.39 37.59
CA ALA A 192 5.02 4.21 36.23
C ALA A 192 4.70 2.82 35.65
N ILE A 193 4.80 1.77 36.48
CA ILE A 193 4.47 0.39 36.07
C ILE A 193 2.98 0.29 35.71
N PHE A 194 2.09 0.89 36.50
CA PHE A 194 0.65 0.87 36.23
C PHE A 194 0.31 1.69 34.97
N VAL A 195 0.88 2.89 34.85
CA VAL A 195 0.71 3.75 33.65
C VAL A 195 1.22 3.04 32.41
N GLY A 196 2.38 2.38 32.47
CA GLY A 196 2.96 1.64 31.38
C GLY A 196 2.09 0.45 30.94
N ILE A 197 1.66 -0.39 31.88
CA ILE A 197 0.83 -1.57 31.58
C ILE A 197 -0.53 -1.15 30.99
N ILE A 198 -1.21 -0.18 31.61
CA ILE A 198 -2.51 0.28 31.16
C ILE A 198 -2.38 1.02 29.82
N GLY A 199 -1.44 1.97 29.73
CA GLY A 199 -1.27 2.78 28.53
C GLY A 199 -0.84 1.97 27.30
N HIS A 200 0.16 1.10 27.44
CA HIS A 200 0.56 0.23 26.33
C HIS A 200 -0.47 -0.86 26.04
N GLY A 201 -1.15 -1.38 27.07
CA GLY A 201 -2.26 -2.31 26.85
C GLY A 201 -3.38 -1.68 26.04
N PHE A 202 -3.74 -0.43 26.32
CA PHE A 202 -4.76 0.32 25.57
C PHE A 202 -4.30 0.66 24.15
N ASN A 203 -3.00 0.89 23.96
CA ASN A 203 -2.41 1.18 22.64
C ASN A 203 -2.33 -0.05 21.74
N LEU A 204 -2.36 -1.26 22.30
CA LEU A 204 -2.34 -2.53 21.55
C LEU A 204 -3.74 -3.08 21.25
N ALA A 205 -4.79 -2.64 21.97
CA ALA A 205 -6.17 -3.09 21.81
C ALA A 205 -6.89 -2.37 20.68
#